data_9b702dc8a50711c089cd02ebf52d3628
#
_entry.id   9b702dc8a50711c089cd02ebf52d3628
#
_cell.length_a   1.000
_cell.length_b   1.000
_cell.length_c   1.000
_cell.angle_alpha   90.00
_cell.angle_beta   90.00
_cell.angle_gamma   90.00
#
_symmetry.space_group_name_H-M   'P 1'
#
loop_
_entity.id
_entity.type
_entity.pdbx_description
1 polymer ?
#
loop_
_entity_poly.entity_id
_entity_poly.type
_entity_poly.pdbx_seq_one_letter_code
_entity_poly.pdbx_strand_id
1 'polypeptide(L)'
;LLEVDRYLLNRLREFTASTINNYENFDYLNIYQEVQNFINVELSNFYLDYGKDILYIEKKDSHKRRSMQTVLYQILIDMTKLLAPILVHTAEEVWSHTPHVKEESVHLSDMPKVVDVDEELLEKWNTFMNLRDDVNRALEQARNEKVIGKSLEAKVVIGNNETFNTAEFLQQFNDLQQLFIVSQVEVKDKVNDGVSYQYGDIHIKHAEGEKCERCWNYTEELGSVGELEHLCPRCQEVVKTLV
;
A
#
# COMPACT_ATOMS: atom_id res chain seq x y z
N LEU A 1 -14.48 -2.03 3.87
CA LEU A 1 -13.04 -1.92 3.63
C LEU A 1 -12.70 -2.44 2.23
N LEU A 2 -11.67 -1.88 1.61
CA LEU A 2 -11.09 -2.41 0.37
C LEU A 2 -10.38 -3.74 0.65
N GLU A 3 -10.07 -4.50 -0.40
CA GLU A 3 -9.38 -5.79 -0.21
C GLU A 3 -7.95 -5.60 0.31
N VAL A 4 -7.20 -4.62 -0.19
CA VAL A 4 -5.87 -4.26 0.31
C VAL A 4 -5.90 -3.86 1.81
N ASP A 5 -6.97 -3.20 2.24
CA ASP A 5 -7.17 -2.82 3.65
C ASP A 5 -7.42 -4.06 4.52
N ARG A 6 -8.20 -5.02 4.02
CA ARG A 6 -8.43 -6.31 4.69
C ARG A 6 -7.16 -7.14 4.77
N TYR A 7 -6.35 -7.14 3.69
CA TYR A 7 -5.03 -7.78 3.70
C TYR A 7 -4.15 -7.21 4.81
N LEU A 8 -4.02 -5.89 4.89
CA LEU A 8 -3.16 -5.28 5.92
C LEU A 8 -3.66 -5.54 7.34
N LEU A 9 -4.98 -5.57 7.56
CA LEU A 9 -5.54 -5.98 8.86
C LEU A 9 -5.23 -7.44 9.19
N ASN A 10 -5.18 -8.34 8.20
CA ASN A 10 -4.76 -9.71 8.44
C ASN A 10 -3.26 -9.81 8.77
N ARG A 11 -2.41 -9.01 8.13
CA ARG A 11 -0.99 -8.88 8.52
C ARG A 11 -0.83 -8.34 9.95
N LEU A 12 -1.66 -7.36 10.35
CA LEU A 12 -1.70 -6.87 11.73
C LEU A 12 -2.12 -7.96 12.72
N ARG A 13 -3.07 -8.85 12.36
CA ARG A 13 -3.50 -9.97 13.20
C ARG A 13 -2.38 -10.99 13.39
N GLU A 14 -1.66 -11.37 12.33
CA GLU A 14 -0.47 -12.23 12.43
C GLU A 14 0.58 -11.60 13.35
N PHE A 15 0.90 -10.32 13.13
CA PHE A 15 1.83 -9.57 13.96
C PHE A 15 1.39 -9.53 15.42
N THR A 16 0.09 -9.29 15.70
CA THR A 16 -0.47 -9.27 17.05
C THR A 16 -0.33 -10.62 17.73
N ALA A 17 -0.71 -11.70 17.07
CA ALA A 17 -0.64 -13.05 17.62
C ALA A 17 0.80 -13.45 17.94
N SER A 18 1.72 -13.20 17.03
CA SER A 18 3.14 -13.50 17.21
C SER A 18 3.76 -12.65 18.32
N THR A 19 3.48 -11.35 18.36
CA THR A 19 4.00 -10.46 19.40
C THR A 19 3.52 -10.88 20.80
N ILE A 20 2.25 -11.23 20.98
CA ILE A 20 1.71 -11.70 22.26
C ILE A 20 2.38 -13.02 22.68
N ASN A 21 2.50 -13.98 21.75
CA ASN A 21 3.20 -15.23 22.02
C ASN A 21 4.67 -15.00 22.41
N ASN A 22 5.35 -14.06 21.78
CA ASN A 22 6.74 -13.72 22.11
C ASN A 22 6.86 -13.06 23.50
N TYR A 23 5.86 -12.26 23.93
CA TYR A 23 5.81 -11.75 25.31
C TYR A 23 5.64 -12.88 26.33
N GLU A 24 4.78 -13.85 26.09
CA GLU A 24 4.57 -15.00 26.96
C GLU A 24 5.83 -15.86 27.12
N ASN A 25 6.66 -15.91 26.07
CA ASN A 25 7.93 -16.63 26.06
C ASN A 25 9.16 -15.78 26.42
N PHE A 26 8.97 -14.50 26.78
CA PHE A 26 10.05 -13.54 27.09
C PHE A 26 11.05 -13.34 25.92
N ASP A 27 10.61 -13.53 24.69
CA ASP A 27 11.42 -13.41 23.48
C ASP A 27 11.37 -11.98 22.89
N TYR A 28 12.00 -11.06 23.58
CA TYR A 28 12.03 -9.65 23.18
C TYR A 28 12.82 -9.38 21.90
N LEU A 29 13.76 -10.26 21.54
CA LEU A 29 14.51 -10.11 20.29
C LEU A 29 13.59 -10.32 19.08
N ASN A 30 12.76 -11.36 19.11
CA ASN A 30 11.80 -11.60 18.04
C ASN A 30 10.73 -10.50 18.00
N ILE A 31 10.25 -9.98 19.14
CA ILE A 31 9.35 -8.81 19.14
C ILE A 31 9.99 -7.63 18.37
N TYR A 32 11.25 -7.31 18.65
CA TYR A 32 11.95 -6.22 17.96
C TYR A 32 12.03 -6.46 16.46
N GLN A 33 12.40 -7.67 16.02
CA GLN A 33 12.53 -8.02 14.61
C GLN A 33 11.19 -7.94 13.87
N GLU A 34 10.12 -8.45 14.47
CA GLU A 34 8.77 -8.41 13.90
C GLU A 34 8.22 -6.99 13.80
N VAL A 35 8.43 -6.15 14.82
CA VAL A 35 8.08 -4.73 14.80
C VAL A 35 8.81 -4.03 13.64
N GLN A 36 10.12 -4.25 13.50
CA GLN A 36 10.89 -3.66 12.41
C GLN A 36 10.41 -4.14 11.05
N ASN A 37 10.11 -5.44 10.90
CA ASN A 37 9.58 -5.98 9.66
C ASN A 37 8.21 -5.39 9.31
N PHE A 38 7.27 -5.39 10.25
CA PHE A 38 5.93 -4.85 10.02
C PHE A 38 5.95 -3.36 9.65
N ILE A 39 6.74 -2.54 10.37
CA ILE A 39 6.85 -1.10 10.08
C ILE A 39 7.52 -0.85 8.73
N ASN A 40 8.63 -1.55 8.44
CA ASN A 40 9.40 -1.25 7.23
C ASN A 40 8.78 -1.88 5.98
N VAL A 41 8.40 -3.16 6.04
CA VAL A 41 7.92 -3.89 4.86
C VAL A 41 6.44 -3.61 4.59
N GLU A 42 5.58 -3.89 5.57
CA GLU A 42 4.13 -3.78 5.35
C GLU A 42 3.66 -2.32 5.33
N LEU A 43 4.13 -1.48 6.25
CA LEU A 43 3.67 -0.11 6.33
C LEU A 43 4.46 0.82 5.41
N SER A 44 5.76 1.00 5.63
CA SER A 44 6.52 2.05 4.95
C SER A 44 6.75 1.78 3.48
N ASN A 45 7.15 0.56 3.11
CA ASN A 45 7.47 0.21 1.72
C ASN A 45 6.24 -0.04 0.85
N PHE A 46 5.08 -0.28 1.45
CA PHE A 46 3.87 -0.54 0.70
C PHE A 46 2.70 0.36 1.11
N TYR A 47 2.05 0.10 2.25
CA TYR A 47 0.72 0.65 2.51
C TYR A 47 0.70 2.16 2.70
N LEU A 48 1.69 2.74 3.37
CA LEU A 48 1.77 4.19 3.53
C LEU A 48 2.13 4.89 2.22
N ASP A 49 2.96 4.26 1.37
CA ASP A 49 3.29 4.81 0.05
C ASP A 49 2.08 4.74 -0.91
N TYR A 50 1.42 3.59 -0.99
CA TYR A 50 0.13 3.40 -1.65
C TYR A 50 -0.91 4.42 -1.17
N GLY A 51 -0.95 4.68 0.13
CA GLY A 51 -1.92 5.55 0.77
C GLY A 51 -1.75 7.04 0.52
N LYS A 52 -0.58 7.51 0.09
CA LYS A 52 -0.35 8.92 -0.17
C LYS A 52 -1.34 9.49 -1.18
N ASP A 53 -1.53 8.80 -2.29
CA ASP A 53 -2.49 9.20 -3.31
C ASP A 53 -3.93 9.23 -2.76
N ILE A 54 -4.32 8.25 -1.96
CA ILE A 54 -5.64 8.17 -1.36
C ILE A 54 -5.87 9.29 -0.34
N LEU A 55 -4.95 9.46 0.60
CA LEU A 55 -5.12 10.39 1.72
C LEU A 55 -5.05 11.85 1.30
N TYR A 56 -4.22 12.18 0.28
CA TYR A 56 -4.01 13.56 -0.15
C TYR A 56 -4.83 13.97 -1.36
N ILE A 57 -5.21 13.03 -2.23
CA ILE A 57 -5.87 13.34 -3.49
C ILE A 57 -7.38 13.10 -3.43
N GLU A 58 -7.85 12.03 -2.77
CA GLU A 58 -9.26 11.65 -2.74
C GLU A 58 -10.15 12.64 -1.96
N LYS A 59 -11.44 12.65 -2.28
CA LYS A 59 -12.46 13.43 -1.55
C LYS A 59 -12.47 13.07 -0.07
N LYS A 60 -12.83 14.05 0.78
CA LYS A 60 -12.87 13.88 2.24
C LYS A 60 -13.73 12.70 2.69
N ASP A 61 -14.82 12.44 1.99
CA ASP A 61 -15.82 11.41 2.27
C ASP A 61 -15.71 10.18 1.36
N SER A 62 -14.67 10.10 0.50
CA SER A 62 -14.52 8.95 -0.39
C SER A 62 -14.37 7.64 0.40
N HIS A 63 -14.97 6.58 -0.12
CA HIS A 63 -14.91 5.26 0.51
C HIS A 63 -13.47 4.77 0.67
N LYS A 64 -12.63 4.96 -0.34
CA LYS A 64 -11.19 4.59 -0.28
C LYS A 64 -10.47 5.29 0.87
N ARG A 65 -10.65 6.61 0.98
CA ARG A 65 -10.01 7.41 2.04
C ARG A 65 -10.50 7.01 3.43
N ARG A 66 -11.81 6.84 3.62
CA ARG A 66 -12.39 6.43 4.91
C ARG A 66 -11.99 5.02 5.30
N SER A 67 -11.94 4.10 4.33
CA SER A 67 -11.48 2.74 4.53
C SER A 67 -10.04 2.71 5.05
N MET A 68 -9.14 3.39 4.37
CA MET A 68 -7.74 3.49 4.77
C MET A 68 -7.55 4.15 6.15
N GLN A 69 -8.27 5.24 6.43
CA GLN A 69 -8.22 5.90 7.73
C GLN A 69 -8.64 4.97 8.87
N THR A 70 -9.65 4.12 8.64
CA THR A 70 -10.10 3.13 9.61
C THR A 70 -9.01 2.11 9.91
N VAL A 71 -8.32 1.62 8.88
CA VAL A 71 -7.21 0.66 9.05
C VAL A 71 -6.02 1.29 9.76
N LEU A 72 -5.62 2.49 9.36
CA LEU A 72 -4.52 3.21 10.01
C LEU A 72 -4.82 3.49 11.50
N TYR A 73 -6.07 3.82 11.83
CA TYR A 73 -6.48 3.99 13.22
C TYR A 73 -6.39 2.68 14.02
N GLN A 74 -6.83 1.55 13.45
CA GLN A 74 -6.70 0.26 14.11
C GLN A 74 -5.24 -0.12 14.33
N ILE A 75 -4.38 0.08 13.32
CA ILE A 75 -2.94 -0.16 13.43
C ILE A 75 -2.34 0.70 14.54
N LEU A 76 -2.68 1.98 14.60
CA LEU A 76 -2.19 2.90 15.64
C LEU A 76 -2.55 2.38 17.03
N ILE A 77 -3.81 2.01 17.27
CA ILE A 77 -4.28 1.49 18.56
C ILE A 77 -3.53 0.22 18.95
N ASP A 78 -3.51 -0.78 18.05
CA ASP A 78 -2.96 -2.10 18.36
C ASP A 78 -1.44 -2.04 18.56
N MET A 79 -0.73 -1.33 17.68
CA MET A 79 0.72 -1.16 17.84
C MET A 79 1.08 -0.40 19.10
N THR A 80 0.34 0.66 19.47
CA THR A 80 0.61 1.42 20.69
C THR A 80 0.46 0.53 21.92
N LYS A 81 -0.57 -0.30 21.96
CA LYS A 81 -0.79 -1.26 23.07
C LYS A 81 0.30 -2.34 23.11
N LEU A 82 0.63 -2.93 21.96
CA LEU A 82 1.65 -3.98 21.86
C LEU A 82 3.05 -3.47 22.26
N LEU A 83 3.36 -2.20 21.99
CA LEU A 83 4.65 -1.60 22.30
C LEU A 83 4.73 -0.98 23.70
N ALA A 84 3.60 -0.77 24.38
CA ALA A 84 3.55 -0.14 25.69
C ALA A 84 4.44 -0.81 26.77
N PRO A 85 4.59 -2.16 26.83
CA PRO A 85 5.48 -2.77 27.81
C PRO A 85 6.97 -2.48 27.60
N ILE A 86 7.39 -2.11 26.38
CA ILE A 86 8.79 -1.84 26.03
C ILE A 86 9.03 -0.33 25.90
N LEU A 87 8.16 0.38 25.18
CA LEU A 87 8.26 1.80 24.91
C LEU A 87 7.30 2.60 25.80
N VAL A 88 7.40 2.41 27.12
CA VAL A 88 6.46 2.89 28.13
C VAL A 88 6.06 4.36 27.94
N HIS A 89 7.03 5.25 27.86
CA HIS A 89 6.77 6.70 27.75
C HIS A 89 6.28 7.11 26.35
N THR A 90 6.86 6.51 25.31
CA THR A 90 6.45 6.81 23.92
C THR A 90 5.03 6.36 23.65
N ALA A 91 4.66 5.15 24.12
CA ALA A 91 3.31 4.63 23.97
C ALA A 91 2.28 5.48 24.73
N GLU A 92 2.61 5.96 25.91
CA GLU A 92 1.75 6.85 26.71
C GLU A 92 1.56 8.21 25.99
N GLU A 93 2.63 8.78 25.44
CA GLU A 93 2.54 10.02 24.68
C GLU A 93 1.69 9.87 23.41
N VAL A 94 1.89 8.79 22.64
CA VAL A 94 1.05 8.46 21.47
C VAL A 94 -0.41 8.30 21.90
N TRP A 95 -0.67 7.60 22.99
CA TRP A 95 -2.03 7.37 23.50
C TRP A 95 -2.73 8.67 23.87
N SER A 96 -2.04 9.58 24.57
CA SER A 96 -2.59 10.88 24.99
C SER A 96 -3.02 11.78 23.80
N HIS A 97 -2.44 11.57 22.61
CA HIS A 97 -2.78 12.27 21.38
C HIS A 97 -3.72 11.48 20.46
N THR A 98 -4.04 10.23 20.82
CA THR A 98 -4.91 9.39 20.00
C THR A 98 -6.38 9.72 20.25
N PRO A 99 -7.16 10.11 19.23
CA PRO A 99 -8.56 10.49 19.43
C PRO A 99 -9.42 9.26 19.77
N HIS A 100 -10.49 9.49 20.53
CA HIS A 100 -11.54 8.50 20.83
C HIS A 100 -11.09 7.27 21.63
N VAL A 101 -9.93 7.30 22.27
CA VAL A 101 -9.57 6.28 23.27
C VAL A 101 -10.41 6.44 24.53
N LYS A 102 -10.69 5.34 25.23
CA LYS A 102 -11.56 5.33 26.42
C LYS A 102 -10.77 5.45 27.72
N GLU A 103 -9.64 4.79 27.78
CA GLU A 103 -8.77 4.73 28.93
C GLU A 103 -7.87 5.97 29.01
N GLU A 104 -7.66 6.51 30.20
CA GLU A 104 -6.80 7.69 30.42
C GLU A 104 -5.33 7.41 30.09
N SER A 105 -4.90 6.16 30.18
CA SER A 105 -3.55 5.70 29.92
C SER A 105 -3.58 4.40 29.12
N VAL A 106 -2.61 4.21 28.21
CA VAL A 106 -2.46 2.95 27.48
C VAL A 106 -2.20 1.78 28.42
N HIS A 107 -1.57 2.03 29.56
CA HIS A 107 -1.27 1.01 30.58
C HIS A 107 -2.49 0.50 31.36
N LEU A 108 -3.64 1.17 31.22
CA LEU A 108 -4.93 0.72 31.75
C LEU A 108 -5.75 -0.04 30.70
N SER A 109 -5.28 -0.12 29.47
CA SER A 109 -5.97 -0.83 28.39
C SER A 109 -5.55 -2.29 28.31
N ASP A 110 -6.48 -3.15 27.90
CA ASP A 110 -6.17 -4.55 27.57
C ASP A 110 -5.32 -4.64 26.30
N MET A 111 -4.46 -5.66 26.22
CA MET A 111 -3.76 -6.03 24.98
C MET A 111 -4.76 -6.30 23.85
N PRO A 112 -4.37 -6.09 22.59
CA PRO A 112 -5.20 -6.45 21.45
C PRO A 112 -5.57 -7.93 21.49
N LYS A 113 -6.79 -8.26 21.07
CA LYS A 113 -7.22 -9.65 20.99
C LYS A 113 -6.59 -10.36 19.81
N VAL A 114 -6.14 -11.59 20.05
CA VAL A 114 -5.76 -12.50 18.97
C VAL A 114 -7.03 -12.91 18.21
N VAL A 115 -7.03 -12.71 16.91
CA VAL A 115 -8.16 -13.01 16.00
C VAL A 115 -7.63 -13.83 14.84
N ASP A 116 -8.41 -14.81 14.41
CA ASP A 116 -8.06 -15.66 13.28
C ASP A 116 -7.82 -14.84 12.01
N VAL A 117 -6.88 -15.30 11.19
CA VAL A 117 -6.54 -14.71 9.91
C VAL A 117 -7.30 -15.37 8.77
N ASP A 118 -7.48 -14.63 7.69
CA ASP A 118 -7.99 -15.12 6.42
C ASP A 118 -6.81 -15.62 5.59
N GLU A 119 -6.51 -16.91 5.70
CA GLU A 119 -5.36 -17.55 5.05
C GLU A 119 -5.42 -17.45 3.52
N GLU A 120 -6.60 -17.58 2.92
CA GLU A 120 -6.79 -17.47 1.46
C GLU A 120 -6.45 -16.07 0.97
N LEU A 121 -6.91 -15.05 1.69
CA LEU A 121 -6.57 -13.65 1.39
C LEU A 121 -5.07 -13.41 1.54
N LEU A 122 -4.44 -13.93 2.59
CA LEU A 122 -3.00 -13.79 2.79
C LEU A 122 -2.19 -14.46 1.68
N GLU A 123 -2.53 -15.67 1.28
CA GLU A 123 -1.83 -16.40 0.19
C GLU A 123 -1.94 -15.65 -1.14
N LYS A 124 -3.16 -15.19 -1.49
CA LYS A 124 -3.39 -14.35 -2.67
C LYS A 124 -2.51 -13.10 -2.66
N TRP A 125 -2.51 -12.37 -1.55
CA TRP A 125 -1.75 -11.12 -1.45
C TRP A 125 -0.25 -11.33 -1.31
N ASN A 126 0.22 -12.41 -0.70
CA ASN A 126 1.64 -12.77 -0.69
C ASN A 126 2.16 -13.01 -2.12
N THR A 127 1.36 -13.68 -2.96
CA THR A 127 1.69 -13.85 -4.38
C THR A 127 1.73 -12.50 -5.10
N PHE A 128 0.76 -11.61 -4.83
CA PHE A 128 0.75 -10.27 -5.40
C PHE A 128 1.96 -9.42 -4.96
N MET A 129 2.35 -9.49 -3.69
CA MET A 129 3.51 -8.76 -3.17
C MET A 129 4.82 -9.24 -3.79
N ASN A 130 4.97 -10.53 -4.01
CA ASN A 130 6.12 -11.09 -4.75
C ASN A 130 6.16 -10.59 -6.20
N LEU A 131 5.02 -10.56 -6.90
CA LEU A 131 4.90 -9.96 -8.22
C LEU A 131 5.24 -8.47 -8.20
N ARG A 132 4.77 -7.74 -7.19
CA ARG A 132 5.08 -6.31 -7.00
C ARG A 132 6.58 -6.08 -6.79
N ASP A 133 7.27 -6.99 -6.12
CA ASP A 133 8.74 -6.94 -5.99
C ASP A 133 9.44 -7.11 -7.33
N ASP A 134 8.95 -7.98 -8.21
CA ASP A 134 9.45 -8.11 -9.57
C ASP A 134 9.23 -6.81 -10.38
N VAL A 135 8.05 -6.18 -10.26
CA VAL A 135 7.77 -4.86 -10.86
C VAL A 135 8.70 -3.79 -10.32
N ASN A 136 8.96 -3.76 -9.00
CA ASN A 136 9.88 -2.80 -8.39
C ASN A 136 11.33 -2.97 -8.91
N ARG A 137 11.78 -4.21 -9.12
CA ARG A 137 13.10 -4.49 -9.73
C ARG A 137 13.16 -3.98 -11.16
N ALA A 138 12.09 -4.19 -11.95
CA ALA A 138 12.01 -3.67 -13.32
C ALA A 138 12.00 -2.13 -13.34
N LEU A 139 11.28 -1.48 -12.43
CA LEU A 139 11.28 -0.02 -12.30
C LEU A 139 12.66 0.53 -11.90
N GLU A 140 13.39 -0.17 -11.02
CA GLU A 140 14.73 0.24 -10.63
C GLU A 140 15.72 0.11 -11.80
N GLN A 141 15.64 -0.96 -12.57
CA GLN A 141 16.42 -1.11 -13.79
C GLN A 141 16.14 0.03 -14.79
N ALA A 142 14.86 0.34 -15.03
CA ALA A 142 14.45 1.43 -15.93
C ALA A 142 14.94 2.82 -15.46
N ARG A 143 15.04 3.04 -14.13
CA ARG A 143 15.67 4.27 -13.58
C ARG A 143 17.17 4.32 -13.88
N ASN A 144 17.88 3.21 -13.68
CA ASN A 144 19.31 3.12 -13.95
C ASN A 144 19.61 3.34 -15.44
N GLU A 145 18.74 2.85 -16.32
CA GLU A 145 18.80 3.06 -17.78
C GLU A 145 18.28 4.43 -18.24
N LYS A 146 17.78 5.26 -17.30
CA LYS A 146 17.20 6.60 -17.54
C LYS A 146 15.97 6.59 -18.47
N VAL A 147 15.23 5.51 -18.54
CA VAL A 147 13.94 5.42 -19.21
C VAL A 147 12.88 6.22 -18.45
N ILE A 148 12.96 6.19 -17.11
CA ILE A 148 12.12 6.96 -16.19
C ILE A 148 12.99 7.60 -15.11
N GLY A 149 12.52 8.68 -14.50
CA GLY A 149 13.12 9.26 -13.28
C GLY A 149 12.38 8.84 -12.00
N LYS A 150 11.05 8.74 -12.07
CA LYS A 150 10.16 8.40 -10.93
C LYS A 150 9.17 7.32 -11.33
N SER A 151 8.66 6.56 -10.35
CA SER A 151 7.68 5.50 -10.60
C SER A 151 6.41 6.01 -11.29
N LEU A 152 5.94 7.22 -10.96
CA LEU A 152 4.77 7.83 -11.60
C LEU A 152 5.03 8.28 -13.05
N GLU A 153 6.25 8.20 -13.56
CA GLU A 153 6.55 8.38 -15.00
C GLU A 153 6.46 7.07 -15.77
N ALA A 154 6.16 5.96 -15.09
CA ALA A 154 6.17 4.64 -15.70
C ALA A 154 4.80 4.20 -16.23
N LYS A 155 4.85 3.53 -17.39
CA LYS A 155 3.87 2.57 -17.87
C LYS A 155 4.47 1.18 -17.71
N VAL A 156 3.83 0.34 -16.91
CA VAL A 156 4.22 -1.06 -16.70
C VAL A 156 3.45 -1.91 -17.71
N VAL A 157 4.14 -2.59 -18.60
CA VAL A 157 3.58 -3.62 -19.46
C VAL A 157 3.96 -4.97 -18.87
N ILE A 158 2.99 -5.77 -18.46
CA ILE A 158 3.19 -7.03 -17.75
C ILE A 158 2.39 -8.15 -18.38
N GLY A 159 2.98 -9.33 -18.47
CA GLY A 159 2.34 -10.50 -19.07
C GLY A 159 2.84 -11.82 -18.52
N ASN A 160 2.28 -12.90 -19.07
CA ASN A 160 2.61 -14.26 -18.69
C ASN A 160 4.06 -14.58 -19.03
N ASN A 161 4.68 -15.42 -18.23
CA ASN A 161 5.93 -16.10 -18.55
C ASN A 161 5.71 -17.63 -18.62
N GLU A 162 6.80 -18.40 -18.71
CA GLU A 162 6.73 -19.87 -18.81
C GLU A 162 6.18 -20.55 -17.55
N THR A 163 6.24 -19.88 -16.39
CA THR A 163 5.96 -20.47 -15.07
C THR A 163 4.71 -19.91 -14.40
N PHE A 164 4.24 -18.73 -14.81
CA PHE A 164 3.16 -18.05 -14.13
C PHE A 164 2.18 -17.36 -15.10
N ASN A 165 0.88 -17.57 -14.90
CA ASN A 165 -0.20 -16.94 -15.68
C ASN A 165 -0.59 -15.59 -15.05
N THR A 166 0.25 -14.60 -15.28
CA THR A 166 0.14 -13.26 -14.67
C THR A 166 -1.14 -12.56 -15.08
N ALA A 167 -1.54 -12.68 -16.35
CA ALA A 167 -2.71 -12.00 -16.86
C ALA A 167 -4.00 -12.49 -16.17
N GLU A 168 -4.15 -13.78 -15.96
CA GLU A 168 -5.28 -14.36 -15.23
C GLU A 168 -5.24 -13.97 -13.74
N PHE A 169 -4.08 -14.04 -13.12
CA PHE A 169 -3.91 -13.70 -11.71
C PHE A 169 -4.29 -12.23 -11.44
N LEU A 170 -3.86 -11.30 -12.29
CA LEU A 170 -4.11 -9.88 -12.13
C LEU A 170 -5.57 -9.47 -12.37
N GLN A 171 -6.39 -10.30 -13.03
CA GLN A 171 -7.84 -10.05 -13.14
C GLN A 171 -8.57 -10.03 -11.79
N GLN A 172 -7.95 -10.61 -10.75
CA GLN A 172 -8.52 -10.64 -9.40
C GLN A 172 -8.32 -9.32 -8.64
N PHE A 173 -7.59 -8.35 -9.21
CA PHE A 173 -7.25 -7.09 -8.57
C PHE A 173 -7.81 -5.91 -9.36
N ASN A 174 -8.23 -4.89 -8.62
CA ASN A 174 -8.66 -3.61 -9.19
C ASN A 174 -7.57 -2.56 -8.96
N ASP A 175 -7.58 -1.51 -9.78
CA ASP A 175 -6.71 -0.34 -9.62
C ASP A 175 -5.20 -0.70 -9.58
N LEU A 176 -4.75 -1.58 -10.49
CA LEU A 176 -3.36 -2.05 -10.56
C LEU A 176 -2.34 -0.91 -10.60
N GLN A 177 -2.64 0.19 -11.30
CA GLN A 177 -1.76 1.36 -11.34
C GLN A 177 -1.54 1.95 -9.94
N GLN A 178 -2.56 1.96 -9.10
CA GLN A 178 -2.45 2.45 -7.73
C GLN A 178 -1.68 1.45 -6.85
N LEU A 179 -1.91 0.13 -7.02
CA LEU A 179 -1.22 -0.92 -6.27
C LEU A 179 0.28 -1.01 -6.61
N PHE A 180 0.67 -0.78 -7.86
CA PHE A 180 2.07 -0.71 -8.29
C PHE A 180 2.69 0.69 -8.12
N ILE A 181 1.87 1.70 -7.78
CA ILE A 181 2.29 3.10 -7.60
C ILE A 181 2.94 3.65 -8.89
N VAL A 182 2.25 3.46 -10.01
CA VAL A 182 2.66 3.91 -11.35
C VAL A 182 1.49 4.59 -12.05
N SER A 183 1.75 5.35 -13.11
CA SER A 183 0.68 6.04 -13.84
C SER A 183 -0.16 5.10 -14.69
N GLN A 184 0.45 4.11 -15.32
CA GLN A 184 -0.23 3.23 -16.27
C GLN A 184 0.22 1.78 -16.12
N VAL A 185 -0.73 0.85 -16.27
CA VAL A 185 -0.49 -0.60 -16.30
C VAL A 185 -1.22 -1.20 -17.49
N GLU A 186 -0.53 -1.98 -18.28
CA GLU A 186 -1.07 -2.72 -19.40
C GLU A 186 -0.78 -4.22 -19.19
N VAL A 187 -1.83 -5.02 -19.05
CA VAL A 187 -1.71 -6.47 -18.87
C VAL A 187 -1.91 -7.15 -20.23
N LYS A 188 -0.99 -8.04 -20.62
CA LYS A 188 -0.98 -8.77 -21.88
C LYS A 188 -0.75 -10.26 -21.65
N ASP A 189 -1.17 -11.07 -22.60
CA ASP A 189 -0.82 -12.51 -22.58
C ASP A 189 0.68 -12.71 -22.83
N LYS A 190 1.29 -11.85 -23.65
CA LYS A 190 2.73 -11.90 -24.00
C LYS A 190 3.34 -10.52 -24.10
N VAL A 191 4.52 -10.37 -23.53
CA VAL A 191 5.34 -9.15 -23.61
C VAL A 191 6.56 -9.43 -24.49
N ASN A 192 6.68 -8.75 -25.63
CA ASN A 192 7.73 -9.07 -26.63
C ASN A 192 9.12 -8.58 -26.23
N ASP A 193 9.23 -7.42 -25.55
CA ASP A 193 10.49 -6.79 -25.16
C ASP A 193 10.67 -6.77 -23.62
N GLY A 194 10.01 -7.71 -22.94
CA GLY A 194 10.04 -7.80 -21.48
C GLY A 194 11.26 -8.55 -20.95
N VAL A 195 11.66 -8.21 -19.75
CA VAL A 195 12.58 -9.01 -18.94
C VAL A 195 11.75 -10.02 -18.17
N SER A 196 12.16 -11.29 -18.19
CA SER A 196 11.45 -12.36 -17.48
C SER A 196 11.84 -12.37 -16.01
N TYR A 197 10.84 -12.28 -15.15
CA TYR A 197 10.93 -12.39 -13.70
C TYR A 197 10.19 -13.64 -13.22
N GLN A 198 10.19 -13.89 -11.92
CA GLN A 198 9.56 -15.08 -11.36
C GLN A 198 8.04 -15.12 -11.63
N TYR A 199 7.37 -13.98 -11.55
CA TYR A 199 5.91 -13.88 -11.65
C TYR A 199 5.42 -13.20 -12.94
N GLY A 200 6.25 -13.05 -13.96
CA GLY A 200 5.83 -12.53 -15.26
C GLY A 200 6.95 -11.90 -16.05
N ASP A 201 6.64 -11.63 -17.33
CA ASP A 201 7.48 -10.83 -18.20
C ASP A 201 7.09 -9.36 -18.06
N ILE A 202 8.05 -8.49 -17.76
CA ILE A 202 7.80 -7.09 -17.45
C ILE A 202 8.63 -6.20 -18.36
N HIS A 203 7.99 -5.18 -18.95
CA HIS A 203 8.63 -4.12 -19.71
C HIS A 203 8.18 -2.76 -19.19
N ILE A 204 9.14 -1.89 -18.87
CA ILE A 204 8.87 -0.54 -18.40
C ILE A 204 9.06 0.45 -19.53
N LYS A 205 8.05 1.30 -19.76
CA LYS A 205 8.08 2.42 -20.69
C LYS A 205 7.80 3.72 -19.94
N HIS A 206 8.15 4.83 -20.56
CA HIS A 206 7.63 6.13 -20.12
C HIS A 206 6.10 6.15 -20.30
N ALA A 207 5.37 6.66 -19.32
CA ALA A 207 3.92 6.80 -19.38
C ALA A 207 3.51 7.77 -20.50
N GLU A 208 2.36 7.50 -21.10
CA GLU A 208 1.78 8.28 -22.18
C GLU A 208 1.01 9.49 -21.65
N GLY A 209 0.95 10.57 -22.45
CA GLY A 209 0.25 11.79 -22.09
C GLY A 209 1.07 12.77 -21.25
N GLU A 210 0.39 13.63 -20.51
CA GLU A 210 0.99 14.69 -19.72
C GLU A 210 0.74 14.49 -18.23
N LYS A 211 1.60 15.10 -17.41
CA LYS A 211 1.56 14.98 -15.97
C LYS A 211 0.47 15.86 -15.36
N CYS A 212 -0.44 15.26 -14.60
CA CYS A 212 -1.39 16.00 -13.78
C CYS A 212 -0.68 16.76 -12.65
N GLU A 213 -0.88 18.08 -12.55
CA GLU A 213 -0.21 18.92 -11.56
C GLU A 213 -0.59 18.60 -10.09
N ARG A 214 -1.77 17.99 -9.88
CA ARG A 214 -2.26 17.68 -8.52
C ARG A 214 -1.84 16.30 -8.02
N CYS A 215 -2.06 15.23 -8.81
CA CYS A 215 -1.75 13.85 -8.37
C CYS A 215 -0.44 13.31 -8.93
N TRP A 216 0.15 14.02 -9.90
CA TRP A 216 1.41 13.69 -10.57
C TRP A 216 1.39 12.43 -11.45
N ASN A 217 0.23 11.79 -11.61
CA ASN A 217 0.07 10.72 -12.59
C ASN A 217 0.04 11.29 -14.00
N TYR A 218 0.53 10.52 -14.97
CA TYR A 218 0.45 10.85 -16.39
C TYR A 218 -0.87 10.34 -16.96
N THR A 219 -1.49 11.14 -17.84
CA THR A 219 -2.75 10.82 -18.53
C THR A 219 -2.81 11.53 -19.88
N GLU A 220 -3.49 10.91 -20.83
CA GLU A 220 -3.80 11.54 -22.12
C GLU A 220 -4.97 12.55 -22.03
N GLU A 221 -5.73 12.49 -20.95
CA GLU A 221 -6.95 13.29 -20.73
C GLU A 221 -6.71 14.37 -19.66
N LEU A 222 -5.99 15.44 -20.02
CA LEU A 222 -5.94 16.62 -19.15
C LEU A 222 -7.04 17.63 -19.46
N GLY A 223 -7.50 18.36 -18.44
CA GLY A 223 -8.36 19.53 -18.62
C GLY A 223 -7.66 20.61 -19.44
N SER A 224 -8.42 21.27 -20.30
CA SER A 224 -7.89 22.28 -21.22
C SER A 224 -8.43 23.69 -20.96
N VAL A 225 -9.28 23.91 -19.94
CA VAL A 225 -9.96 25.20 -19.74
C VAL A 225 -10.05 25.58 -18.25
N GLY A 226 -9.60 26.81 -17.95
CA GLY A 226 -9.79 27.48 -16.66
C GLY A 226 -9.02 26.87 -15.50
N GLU A 227 -9.58 26.95 -14.29
CA GLU A 227 -8.96 26.46 -13.03
C GLU A 227 -8.76 24.94 -13.00
N LEU A 228 -9.31 24.18 -13.96
CA LEU A 228 -9.17 22.74 -14.10
C LEU A 228 -8.18 22.34 -15.19
N GLU A 229 -7.53 23.32 -15.80
CA GLU A 229 -6.45 23.10 -16.75
C GLU A 229 -5.32 22.29 -16.08
N HIS A 230 -4.69 21.38 -16.84
CA HIS A 230 -3.63 20.50 -16.34
C HIS A 230 -4.02 19.50 -15.23
N LEU A 231 -5.32 19.30 -14.97
CA LEU A 231 -5.79 18.28 -14.03
C LEU A 231 -6.40 17.07 -14.76
N CYS A 232 -6.07 15.86 -14.29
CA CYS A 232 -6.70 14.64 -14.79
C CYS A 232 -8.20 14.58 -14.38
N PRO A 233 -9.03 13.77 -15.06
CA PRO A 233 -10.48 13.70 -14.79
C PRO A 233 -10.81 13.45 -13.31
N ARG A 234 -10.10 12.54 -12.63
CA ARG A 234 -10.27 12.27 -11.20
C ARG A 234 -10.02 13.52 -10.35
N CYS A 235 -8.93 14.22 -10.60
CA CYS A 235 -8.60 15.43 -9.86
C CYS A 235 -9.58 16.55 -10.11
N GLN A 236 -10.10 16.69 -11.33
CA GLN A 236 -11.15 17.67 -11.65
C GLN A 236 -12.43 17.40 -10.85
N GLU A 237 -12.87 16.13 -10.76
CA GLU A 237 -14.05 15.77 -9.96
C GLU A 237 -13.87 16.09 -8.48
N VAL A 238 -12.67 15.86 -7.94
CA VAL A 238 -12.39 16.20 -6.54
C VAL A 238 -12.41 17.71 -6.32
N VAL A 239 -11.74 18.49 -7.17
CA VAL A 239 -11.66 19.95 -7.04
C VAL A 239 -13.05 20.58 -7.14
N LYS A 240 -13.91 20.13 -8.05
CA LYS A 240 -15.32 20.59 -8.16
C LYS A 240 -16.12 20.41 -6.87
N THR A 241 -15.71 19.56 -5.95
CA THR A 241 -16.39 19.36 -4.65
C THR A 241 -15.81 20.20 -3.53
N LEU A 242 -14.71 20.90 -3.78
CA LEU A 242 -14.06 21.77 -2.80
C LEU A 242 -14.46 23.25 -2.96
N VAL A 243 -15.04 23.59 -4.08
CA VAL A 243 -15.67 24.87 -4.41
C VAL A 243 -17.16 24.77 -4.18
#